data_1b2fa201c3e621830572020fce41ab13
#
_entry.id   1b2fa201c3e621830572020fce41ab13
#
_cell.length_a   1.000
_cell.length_b   1.000
_cell.length_c   1.000
_cell.angle_alpha   90.00
_cell.angle_beta   90.00
_cell.angle_gamma   90.00
#
_symmetry.space_group_name_H-M   'P 1'
#
loop_
_entity.id
_entity.type
_entity.pdbx_description
1 polymer ?
#
loop_
_entity_poly.entity_id
_entity_poly.type
_entity_poly.pdbx_seq_one_letter_code
_entity_poly.pdbx_strand_id
1 'polypeptide(L)'
;FDKSCVQDGKFQFGGQEIRCNVLERIDRSQVENGYIYAFHAPNINVDEGESLLAKYYLEVFQIACMDVCRQQIQDYLERKHSVLQKQYCSLSFGPGYYGMDIDAVPKLISFLEADTVGVKWQEDKLYPIMSLVGVYLISKGELLAECKDCAGCLGQAGGCQYCMNR
;
A
#
# COMPACT_ATOMS: atom_id res chain seq x y z
N PHE A 1 -1.78 -14.03 -1.69
CA PHE A 1 -1.87 -14.80 -0.44
C PHE A 1 -3.32 -15.16 -0.13
N ASP A 2 -3.49 -16.20 0.67
CA ASP A 2 -4.79 -16.71 1.09
C ASP A 2 -5.39 -15.91 2.26
N LYS A 3 -6.72 -15.94 2.41
CA LYS A 3 -7.46 -15.27 3.49
C LYS A 3 -7.02 -15.68 4.89
N SER A 4 -6.47 -16.87 5.09
CA SER A 4 -5.95 -17.31 6.39
C SER A 4 -4.82 -16.43 6.93
N CYS A 5 -4.17 -15.69 6.03
CA CYS A 5 -3.16 -14.71 6.41
C CYS A 5 -3.74 -13.43 7.04
N VAL A 6 -5.05 -13.21 6.94
CA VAL A 6 -5.72 -12.02 7.50
C VAL A 6 -6.32 -12.37 8.86
N GLN A 7 -5.79 -11.78 9.90
CA GLN A 7 -6.21 -11.98 11.29
C GLN A 7 -6.72 -10.68 11.89
N ASP A 8 -7.17 -10.74 13.13
CA ASP A 8 -7.63 -9.57 13.86
C ASP A 8 -6.49 -8.59 14.10
N GLY A 9 -6.58 -7.42 13.52
CA GLY A 9 -5.58 -6.37 13.63
C GLY A 9 -4.22 -6.65 12.98
N LYS A 10 -4.06 -7.76 12.24
CA LYS A 10 -2.75 -8.12 11.67
C LYS A 10 -2.81 -9.03 10.45
N PHE A 11 -1.74 -9.00 9.67
CA PHE A 11 -1.42 -10.03 8.68
C PHE A 11 -0.44 -11.03 9.27
N GLN A 12 -0.58 -12.31 8.89
CA GLN A 12 0.33 -13.40 9.26
C GLN A 12 0.89 -14.05 8.00
N PHE A 13 2.14 -13.79 7.69
CA PHE A 13 2.82 -14.33 6.51
C PHE A 13 4.03 -15.16 6.93
N GLY A 14 4.08 -16.43 6.56
CA GLY A 14 5.28 -17.26 6.72
C GLY A 14 5.88 -17.24 8.14
N GLY A 15 5.05 -17.14 9.20
CA GLY A 15 5.50 -17.00 10.57
C GLY A 15 5.82 -15.58 11.03
N GLN A 16 5.78 -14.60 10.14
CA GLN A 16 5.96 -13.18 10.47
C GLN A 16 4.61 -12.49 10.66
N GLU A 17 4.54 -11.63 11.65
CA GLU A 17 3.37 -10.84 11.98
C GLU A 17 3.57 -9.39 11.53
N ILE A 18 2.54 -8.82 10.87
CA ILE A 18 2.48 -7.43 10.47
C ILE A 18 1.21 -6.82 11.04
N ARG A 19 1.34 -5.95 12.00
CA ARG A 19 0.22 -5.24 12.60
C ARG A 19 -0.40 -4.27 11.59
N CYS A 20 -1.75 -4.25 11.54
CA CYS A 20 -2.51 -3.33 10.72
C CYS A 20 -3.88 -3.09 11.38
N ASN A 21 -4.01 -2.00 12.11
CA ASN A 21 -5.15 -1.76 13.00
C ASN A 21 -6.50 -1.70 12.26
N VAL A 22 -6.53 -1.30 11.00
CA VAL A 22 -7.76 -1.26 10.21
C VAL A 22 -8.41 -2.65 10.07
N LEU A 23 -7.62 -3.73 10.16
CA LEU A 23 -8.13 -5.10 10.07
C LEU A 23 -9.06 -5.50 11.23
N GLU A 24 -9.03 -4.76 12.35
CA GLU A 24 -9.97 -4.95 13.46
C GLU A 24 -11.42 -4.54 13.10
N ARG A 25 -11.57 -3.76 12.02
CA ARG A 25 -12.85 -3.16 11.62
C ARG A 25 -13.44 -3.76 10.35
N ILE A 26 -12.72 -4.65 9.68
CA ILE A 26 -13.23 -5.34 8.50
C ILE A 26 -13.93 -6.64 8.88
N ASP A 27 -14.97 -6.99 8.16
CA ASP A 27 -15.53 -8.33 8.23
C ASP A 27 -14.63 -9.32 7.48
N ARG A 28 -13.77 -10.01 8.23
CA ARG A 28 -12.83 -11.00 7.69
C ARG A 28 -13.50 -12.16 6.97
N SER A 29 -14.77 -12.46 7.28
CA SER A 29 -15.50 -13.49 6.57
C SER A 29 -15.75 -13.16 5.10
N GLN A 30 -15.70 -11.88 4.76
CA GLN A 30 -15.82 -11.38 3.39
C GLN A 30 -14.52 -11.49 2.60
N VAL A 31 -13.36 -11.58 3.27
CA VAL A 31 -12.06 -11.65 2.59
C VAL A 31 -11.88 -13.01 1.92
N GLU A 32 -11.47 -13.01 0.66
CA GLU A 32 -11.18 -14.20 -0.13
C GLU A 32 -9.69 -14.45 -0.27
N ASN A 33 -8.96 -13.44 -0.66
CA ASN A 33 -7.50 -13.47 -0.82
C ASN A 33 -6.92 -12.05 -0.79
N GLY A 34 -5.62 -11.92 -1.00
CA GLY A 34 -4.97 -10.62 -1.11
C GLY A 34 -3.70 -10.65 -1.95
N TYR A 35 -3.21 -9.47 -2.25
CA TYR A 35 -2.01 -9.25 -3.04
C TYR A 35 -1.05 -8.36 -2.28
N ILE A 36 0.20 -8.78 -2.16
CA ILE A 36 1.30 -7.90 -1.76
C ILE A 36 1.87 -7.34 -3.04
N TYR A 37 2.16 -6.05 -3.07
CA TYR A 37 2.74 -5.39 -4.23
C TYR A 37 3.95 -4.55 -3.84
N ALA A 38 4.86 -4.36 -4.79
CA ALA A 38 5.89 -3.34 -4.74
C ALA A 38 6.08 -2.75 -6.15
N PHE A 39 6.35 -1.47 -6.21
CA PHE A 39 6.72 -0.78 -7.44
C PHE A 39 7.53 0.49 -7.12
N HIS A 40 8.17 1.07 -8.13
CA HIS A 40 8.84 2.36 -8.01
C HIS A 40 8.53 3.27 -9.19
N ALA A 41 8.62 4.58 -8.97
CA ALA A 41 8.60 5.54 -10.05
C ALA A 41 9.87 5.43 -10.91
N PRO A 42 9.82 5.83 -12.19
CA PRO A 42 11.02 5.91 -13.01
C PRO A 42 12.10 6.75 -12.32
N ASN A 43 13.34 6.24 -12.33
CA ASN A 43 14.48 7.03 -11.88
C ASN A 43 14.70 8.18 -12.89
N ILE A 44 14.45 9.40 -12.44
CA ILE A 44 14.73 10.58 -13.21
C ILE A 44 15.98 11.20 -12.63
N ASN A 45 17.08 11.14 -13.37
CA ASN A 45 18.31 11.81 -12.98
C ASN A 45 18.13 13.31 -13.12
N VAL A 46 18.39 14.03 -12.04
CA VAL A 46 18.44 15.49 -12.04
C VAL A 46 19.89 15.89 -12.08
N ASP A 47 20.27 16.73 -13.01
CA ASP A 47 21.61 17.28 -13.06
C ASP A 47 21.91 18.07 -11.78
N GLU A 48 23.13 17.97 -11.27
CA GLU A 48 23.53 18.67 -10.03
C GLU A 48 23.35 20.19 -10.13
N GLY A 49 23.42 20.74 -11.35
CA GLY A 49 23.24 22.15 -11.64
C GLY A 49 21.79 22.65 -11.69
N GLU A 50 20.78 21.75 -11.60
CA GLU A 50 19.38 22.14 -11.63
C GLU A 50 18.97 22.96 -10.43
N SER A 51 18.04 23.91 -10.65
CA SER A 51 17.50 24.76 -9.59
C SER A 51 16.74 23.97 -8.55
N LEU A 52 16.70 24.46 -7.31
CA LEU A 52 15.88 23.88 -6.24
C LEU A 52 14.40 23.75 -6.64
N LEU A 53 13.91 24.69 -7.42
CA LEU A 53 12.53 24.68 -7.90
C LEU A 53 12.30 23.52 -8.90
N ALA A 54 13.26 23.27 -9.79
CA ALA A 54 13.18 22.14 -10.73
C ALA A 54 13.18 20.80 -9.97
N LYS A 55 14.06 20.66 -8.98
CA LYS A 55 14.12 19.47 -8.11
C LYS A 55 12.78 19.25 -7.38
N TYR A 56 12.19 20.29 -6.82
CA TYR A 56 10.89 20.23 -6.16
C TYR A 56 9.77 19.78 -7.12
N TYR A 57 9.67 20.37 -8.30
CA TYR A 57 8.65 19.95 -9.28
C TYR A 57 8.84 18.51 -9.73
N LEU A 58 10.07 18.05 -9.84
CA LEU A 58 10.36 16.68 -10.20
C LEU A 58 9.89 15.71 -9.10
N GLU A 59 10.13 16.02 -7.83
CA GLU A 59 9.62 15.21 -6.71
C GLU A 59 8.10 15.16 -6.72
N VAL A 60 7.42 16.30 -6.91
CA VAL A 60 5.96 16.35 -7.04
C VAL A 60 5.46 15.49 -8.21
N PHE A 61 6.15 15.56 -9.35
CA PHE A 61 5.82 14.73 -10.51
C PHE A 61 6.00 13.23 -10.22
N GLN A 62 7.08 12.85 -9.56
CA GLN A 62 7.31 11.45 -9.17
C GLN A 62 6.22 10.95 -8.20
N ILE A 63 5.82 11.76 -7.23
CA ILE A 63 4.71 11.43 -6.32
C ILE A 63 3.41 11.21 -7.11
N ALA A 64 3.10 12.08 -8.06
CA ALA A 64 1.92 11.92 -8.91
C ALA A 64 2.00 10.63 -9.76
N CYS A 65 3.17 10.28 -10.28
CA CYS A 65 3.38 9.01 -10.97
C CYS A 65 3.13 7.80 -10.05
N MET A 66 3.58 7.87 -8.80
CA MET A 66 3.34 6.82 -7.81
C MET A 66 1.84 6.62 -7.55
N ASP A 67 1.08 7.71 -7.41
CA ASP A 67 -0.37 7.64 -7.22
C ASP A 67 -1.09 7.04 -8.43
N VAL A 68 -0.69 7.43 -9.64
CA VAL A 68 -1.23 6.84 -10.88
C VAL A 68 -0.92 5.35 -10.96
N CYS A 69 0.32 4.93 -10.66
CA CYS A 69 0.68 3.51 -10.65
C CYS A 69 -0.15 2.71 -9.65
N ARG A 70 -0.32 3.24 -8.44
CA ARG A 70 -1.14 2.62 -7.40
C ARG A 70 -2.59 2.47 -7.87
N GLN A 71 -3.17 3.51 -8.47
CA GLN A 71 -4.52 3.47 -9.03
C GLN A 71 -4.64 2.43 -10.15
N GLN A 72 -3.67 2.36 -11.05
CA GLN A 72 -3.66 1.37 -12.13
C GLN A 72 -3.63 -0.07 -11.62
N ILE A 73 -2.86 -0.35 -10.55
CA ILE A 73 -2.86 -1.66 -9.90
C ILE A 73 -4.24 -1.97 -9.35
N GLN A 74 -4.86 -1.03 -8.64
CA GLN A 74 -6.20 -1.18 -8.10
C GLN A 74 -7.22 -1.45 -9.20
N ASP A 75 -7.25 -0.63 -10.25
CA ASP A 75 -8.14 -0.79 -11.40
C ASP A 75 -7.95 -2.15 -12.10
N TYR A 76 -6.72 -2.62 -12.19
CA TYR A 76 -6.41 -3.95 -12.75
C TYR A 76 -7.00 -5.05 -11.88
N LEU A 77 -6.80 -4.99 -10.57
CA LEU A 77 -7.33 -5.98 -9.63
C LEU A 77 -8.86 -5.96 -9.60
N GLU A 78 -9.46 -4.78 -9.60
CA GLU A 78 -10.92 -4.63 -9.68
C GLU A 78 -11.47 -5.27 -10.94
N ARG A 79 -10.92 -4.97 -12.12
CA ARG A 79 -11.35 -5.60 -13.37
C ARG A 79 -11.18 -7.11 -13.35
N LYS A 80 -10.03 -7.59 -12.84
CA LYS A 80 -9.73 -9.02 -12.78
C LYS A 80 -10.75 -9.79 -11.92
N HIS A 81 -11.20 -9.20 -10.83
CA HIS A 81 -12.04 -9.86 -9.84
C HIS A 81 -13.54 -9.55 -10.01
N SER A 82 -13.91 -8.32 -10.42
CA SER A 82 -15.32 -7.95 -10.58
C SER A 82 -16.01 -8.66 -11.74
N VAL A 83 -15.31 -8.82 -12.86
CA VAL A 83 -15.90 -9.37 -14.09
C VAL A 83 -16.27 -10.85 -13.95
N LEU A 84 -15.49 -11.64 -13.19
CA LEU A 84 -15.65 -13.10 -13.11
C LEU A 84 -16.37 -13.54 -11.84
N GLN A 85 -16.26 -12.83 -10.73
CA GLN A 85 -16.64 -13.34 -9.42
C GLN A 85 -17.48 -12.38 -8.56
N LYS A 86 -17.81 -11.19 -9.05
CA LYS A 86 -18.49 -10.12 -8.26
C LYS A 86 -17.74 -9.81 -6.95
N GLN A 87 -16.43 -9.77 -7.02
CA GLN A 87 -15.57 -9.45 -5.89
C GLN A 87 -15.14 -7.97 -5.94
N TYR A 88 -14.77 -7.45 -4.80
CA TYR A 88 -14.34 -6.08 -4.59
C TYR A 88 -12.85 -6.06 -4.25
N CYS A 89 -12.13 -5.04 -4.74
CA CYS A 89 -10.78 -4.74 -4.33
C CYS A 89 -10.81 -3.68 -3.21
N SER A 90 -10.06 -3.89 -2.15
CA SER A 90 -9.93 -2.92 -1.07
C SER A 90 -9.12 -1.70 -1.51
N LEU A 91 -9.11 -0.65 -0.68
CA LEU A 91 -8.07 0.36 -0.71
C LEU A 91 -6.70 -0.29 -0.45
N SER A 92 -5.64 0.36 -0.88
CA SER A 92 -4.28 -0.09 -0.61
C SER A 92 -3.91 0.12 0.86
N PHE A 93 -3.64 -0.96 1.58
CA PHE A 93 -3.05 -0.90 2.91
C PHE A 93 -1.52 -0.91 2.79
N GLY A 94 -0.85 -0.02 3.49
CA GLY A 94 0.61 0.06 3.40
C GLY A 94 1.25 0.62 4.67
N PRO A 95 2.56 0.40 4.84
CA PRO A 95 3.31 0.95 5.96
C PRO A 95 3.14 2.47 6.07
N GLY A 96 2.84 2.95 7.27
CA GLY A 96 2.52 4.35 7.54
C GLY A 96 1.04 4.73 7.33
N TYR A 97 0.21 3.82 6.80
CA TYR A 97 -1.22 4.03 6.54
C TYR A 97 -2.07 2.97 7.23
N TYR A 98 -3.29 3.31 7.60
CA TYR A 98 -4.30 2.41 8.18
C TYR A 98 -3.83 1.66 9.43
N GLY A 99 -2.90 2.27 10.19
CA GLY A 99 -2.32 1.67 11.39
C GLY A 99 -1.38 0.49 11.12
N MET A 100 -0.79 0.42 9.95
CA MET A 100 0.33 -0.46 9.66
C MET A 100 1.65 0.27 9.95
N ASP A 101 2.48 -0.32 10.80
CA ASP A 101 3.75 0.27 11.18
C ASP A 101 4.76 0.30 10.03
N ILE A 102 5.69 1.26 10.06
CA ILE A 102 6.70 1.40 8.99
C ILE A 102 7.65 0.20 8.94
N ASP A 103 7.92 -0.45 10.06
CA ASP A 103 8.74 -1.67 10.16
C ASP A 103 8.09 -2.88 9.46
N ALA A 104 6.87 -2.73 8.94
CA ALA A 104 6.27 -3.71 8.02
C ALA A 104 6.97 -3.75 6.65
N VAL A 105 7.66 -2.68 6.24
CA VAL A 105 8.33 -2.59 4.93
C VAL A 105 9.27 -3.76 4.65
N PRO A 106 10.32 -4.03 5.48
CA PRO A 106 11.24 -5.13 5.22
C PRO A 106 10.54 -6.49 5.24
N LYS A 107 9.51 -6.65 6.08
CA LYS A 107 8.72 -7.87 6.13
C LYS A 107 7.95 -8.09 4.82
N LEU A 108 7.23 -7.07 4.32
CA LEU A 108 6.49 -7.17 3.06
C LEU A 108 7.43 -7.44 1.88
N ILE A 109 8.57 -6.76 1.81
CA ILE A 109 9.57 -6.97 0.76
C ILE A 109 10.10 -8.40 0.78
N SER A 110 10.29 -9.01 1.95
CA SER A 110 10.80 -10.39 2.05
C SER A 110 9.86 -11.45 1.46
N PHE A 111 8.57 -11.14 1.26
CA PHE A 111 7.59 -12.02 0.62
C PHE A 111 7.47 -11.80 -0.89
N LEU A 112 8.14 -10.81 -1.41
CA LEU A 112 8.16 -10.48 -2.84
C LEU A 112 9.52 -10.86 -3.42
N GLU A 113 9.51 -11.32 -4.66
CA GLU A 113 10.72 -11.32 -5.49
C GLU A 113 11.01 -9.87 -5.95
N ALA A 114 11.13 -8.96 -4.97
CA ALA A 114 11.14 -7.52 -5.20
C ALA A 114 12.34 -7.07 -6.03
N ASP A 115 13.44 -7.84 -6.02
CA ASP A 115 14.60 -7.62 -6.88
C ASP A 115 14.25 -7.69 -8.36
N THR A 116 13.22 -8.46 -8.75
CA THR A 116 12.77 -8.56 -10.15
C THR A 116 12.15 -7.26 -10.67
N VAL A 117 11.60 -6.44 -9.77
CA VAL A 117 11.05 -5.11 -10.09
C VAL A 117 11.97 -3.99 -9.65
N GLY A 118 13.19 -4.31 -9.21
CA GLY A 118 14.20 -3.33 -8.85
C GLY A 118 13.98 -2.61 -7.52
N VAL A 119 13.04 -3.09 -6.68
CA VAL A 119 12.78 -2.51 -5.35
C VAL A 119 13.57 -3.28 -4.29
N LYS A 120 14.33 -2.56 -3.47
CA LYS A 120 15.17 -3.14 -2.41
C LYS A 120 14.99 -2.42 -1.09
N TRP A 121 15.16 -3.15 0.00
CA TRP A 121 15.26 -2.59 1.34
C TRP A 121 16.72 -2.57 1.77
N GLN A 122 17.30 -1.40 1.93
CA GLN A 122 18.69 -1.19 2.33
C GLN A 122 18.79 0.03 3.24
N GLU A 123 19.63 -0.02 4.28
CA GLU A 123 19.89 1.11 5.19
C GLU A 123 18.60 1.76 5.73
N ASP A 124 17.64 0.93 6.13
CA ASP A 124 16.32 1.32 6.63
C ASP A 124 15.50 2.18 5.66
N LYS A 125 15.70 1.99 4.35
CA LYS A 125 14.98 2.69 3.28
C LYS A 125 14.63 1.77 2.12
N LEU A 126 13.58 2.16 1.40
CA LEU A 126 13.30 1.59 0.07
C LEU A 126 14.19 2.24 -0.98
N TYR A 127 14.72 1.43 -1.88
CA TYR A 127 15.44 1.87 -3.07
C TYR A 127 14.77 1.29 -4.32
N PRO A 128 14.56 2.12 -5.37
CA PRO A 128 14.74 3.58 -5.40
C PRO A 128 13.92 4.30 -4.33
N ILE A 129 14.28 5.54 -3.95
CA ILE A 129 13.58 6.29 -2.88
C ILE A 129 12.08 6.43 -3.19
N MET A 130 11.73 6.65 -4.45
CA MET A 130 10.33 6.70 -4.89
C MET A 130 9.80 5.29 -5.17
N SER A 131 9.74 4.46 -4.12
CA SER A 131 9.16 3.12 -4.15
C SER A 131 8.02 3.01 -3.14
N LEU A 132 7.07 2.14 -3.45
CA LEU A 132 5.96 1.79 -2.56
C LEU A 132 5.84 0.28 -2.43
N VAL A 133 5.42 -0.15 -1.24
CA VAL A 133 5.02 -1.51 -0.95
C VAL A 133 3.71 -1.49 -0.17
N GLY A 134 2.86 -2.45 -0.41
CA GLY A 134 1.58 -2.54 0.31
C GLY A 134 0.81 -3.79 0.00
N VAL A 135 -0.46 -3.78 0.42
CA VAL A 135 -1.36 -4.92 0.35
C VAL A 135 -2.72 -4.48 -0.19
N TYR A 136 -3.29 -5.26 -1.09
CA TYR A 136 -4.71 -5.20 -1.46
C TYR A 136 -5.42 -6.45 -0.97
N LEU A 137 -6.66 -6.32 -0.52
CA LEU A 137 -7.55 -7.43 -0.20
C LEU A 137 -8.63 -7.56 -1.27
N ILE A 138 -8.98 -8.79 -1.58
CA ILE A 138 -10.11 -9.13 -2.44
C ILE A 138 -11.20 -9.74 -1.56
N SER A 139 -12.42 -9.28 -1.71
CA SER A 139 -13.53 -9.60 -0.83
C SER A 139 -14.84 -9.77 -1.58
N LYS A 140 -15.81 -10.47 -0.95
CA LYS A 140 -17.18 -10.65 -1.48
C LYS A 140 -18.03 -9.40 -1.37
N GLY A 141 -17.71 -8.51 -0.45
CA GLY A 141 -18.39 -7.25 -0.20
C GLY A 141 -17.40 -6.10 -0.07
N GLU A 142 -17.87 -4.88 -0.19
CA GLU A 142 -17.04 -3.69 -0.05
C GLU A 142 -16.50 -3.59 1.38
N LEU A 143 -15.20 -3.75 1.56
CA LEU A 143 -14.52 -3.51 2.83
C LEU A 143 -14.34 -2.01 3.02
N LEU A 144 -14.69 -1.49 4.19
CA LEU A 144 -14.47 -0.09 4.55
C LEU A 144 -15.19 0.91 3.61
N ALA A 145 -16.44 0.63 3.24
CA ALA A 145 -17.25 1.52 2.40
C ALA A 145 -17.31 2.97 2.93
N GLU A 146 -17.16 3.14 4.24
CA GLU A 146 -17.16 4.44 4.92
C GLU A 146 -15.81 5.18 4.83
N CYS A 147 -14.73 4.51 4.40
CA CYS A 147 -13.37 5.04 4.36
C CYS A 147 -12.94 5.48 2.96
N LYS A 148 -13.83 6.10 2.19
CA LYS A 148 -13.52 6.56 0.83
C LYS A 148 -12.57 7.77 0.79
N ASP A 149 -12.36 8.41 1.91
CA ASP A 149 -11.47 9.57 2.05
C ASP A 149 -10.73 9.56 3.40
N CYS A 150 -9.82 10.52 3.56
CA CYS A 150 -9.08 10.69 4.81
C CYS A 150 -9.99 11.04 6.00
N ALA A 151 -11.20 11.56 5.79
CA ALA A 151 -12.13 11.91 6.87
C ALA A 151 -12.63 10.67 7.63
N GLY A 152 -12.72 9.52 6.93
CA GLY A 152 -13.04 8.23 7.52
C GLY A 152 -11.82 7.39 7.88
N CYS A 153 -10.61 7.93 7.80
CA CYS A 153 -9.38 7.17 8.05
C CYS A 153 -9.28 6.70 9.50
N LEU A 154 -9.30 5.40 9.67
CA LEU A 154 -9.29 4.70 10.95
C LEU A 154 -7.88 4.32 11.42
N GLY A 155 -6.86 4.86 10.74
CA GLY A 155 -5.49 4.39 10.82
C GLY A 155 -4.80 4.56 12.17
N GLN A 156 -5.12 5.59 12.95
CA GLN A 156 -4.51 5.82 14.28
C GLN A 156 -5.50 6.46 15.23
N ALA A 157 -5.46 6.10 16.51
CA ALA A 157 -6.32 6.67 17.54
C ALA A 157 -6.16 8.19 17.75
N GLY A 158 -5.01 8.75 17.33
CA GLY A 158 -4.70 10.19 17.36
C GLY A 158 -4.75 10.89 16.00
N GLY A 159 -5.21 10.19 14.96
CA GLY A 159 -5.14 10.67 13.57
C GLY A 159 -3.75 10.46 12.94
N CYS A 160 -3.71 10.41 11.62
CA CYS A 160 -2.46 10.36 10.86
C CYS A 160 -1.81 11.76 10.88
N GLN A 161 -0.48 11.84 11.11
CA GLN A 161 0.23 13.13 11.08
C GLN A 161 0.15 13.85 9.72
N TYR A 162 -0.16 13.09 8.65
CA TYR A 162 -0.37 13.61 7.29
C TYR A 162 -1.85 13.88 6.98
N CYS A 163 -2.75 13.65 7.94
CA CYS A 163 -4.16 13.87 7.74
C CYS A 163 -4.48 15.38 7.71
N MET A 164 -4.97 15.87 6.59
CA MET A 164 -5.37 17.27 6.41
C MET A 164 -6.69 17.63 7.11
N ASN A 165 -7.42 16.63 7.61
CA ASN A 165 -8.71 16.79 8.30
C ASN A 165 -8.55 16.63 9.81
N ARG A 166 -7.67 17.41 10.40
CA ARG A 166 -7.59 17.53 11.87
C ARG A 166 -8.62 18.52 12.38
#